data_cc215b7cf07ce0378ba9b8dfa2dd2a00
#
_entry.id   cc215b7cf07ce0378ba9b8dfa2dd2a00
#
_cell.length_a   1.000
_cell.length_b   1.000
_cell.length_c   1.000
_cell.angle_alpha   90.00
_cell.angle_beta   90.00
_cell.angle_gamma   90.00
#
_symmetry.space_group_name_H-M   'P 1'
#
loop_
_entity.id
_entity.type
_entity.pdbx_description
1 polymer ?
#
loop_
_entity_poly.entity_id
_entity_poly.type
_entity_poly.pdbx_seq_one_letter_code
_entity_poly.pdbx_strand_id
1 'polypeptide(L)'
;MRPERHRRKYQRSYRLTTRALAGRLRHGVDLFRLHAGKFFKRAFNVREGRAPYSVIHRRFLNGARLTGTHLCILIVAMLVACIGLDTDSDIAIVGAMLICPLMGSVLAIAYGIATLDRGIAAEAVAGLALQMAFCLATSTIYFKLSPIASMTAALVDNSTPTVWDLAVALAGGFAGGLGMSRDQEPATLISGVAVATALMPPLCAAGYGIAGTDLPLFLSALYEFGINVVFIALATEAVLLALRVPLSSDLNNDGVVTKEEEAQAEALSRKVRRRVIAGTLVFAIPCVLLTANSIGSAEAGIEDGYGVSETTRELAAVVPGFAHYAVDVEVSASGQGGTATREVVARVTSDAELDERDRATAERLIRLNVPALDRVEFVVSP
;
A
#
# COMPACT_ATOMS: atom_id res chain seq x y z
N MET A 1 55.85 60.61 -16.67
CA MET A 1 55.46 59.90 -15.40
C MET A 1 53.99 60.14 -15.03
N ARG A 2 52.97 59.74 -15.81
CA ARG A 2 51.56 59.91 -15.42
C ARG A 2 50.56 58.78 -15.86
N PRO A 3 50.88 57.52 -16.17
CA PRO A 3 49.86 56.52 -16.48
C PRO A 3 49.48 55.63 -15.31
N GLU A 4 50.30 55.48 -14.26
CA GLU A 4 50.03 54.48 -13.20
C GLU A 4 48.93 54.92 -12.19
N ARG A 5 48.74 56.20 -11.94
CA ARG A 5 47.71 56.68 -11.00
C ARG A 5 46.28 56.47 -11.49
N HIS A 6 46.02 56.46 -12.80
CA HIS A 6 44.71 56.22 -13.38
C HIS A 6 44.34 54.73 -13.29
N ARG A 7 45.30 53.82 -13.51
CA ARG A 7 45.09 52.39 -13.44
C ARG A 7 44.73 51.89 -12.01
N ARG A 8 45.36 52.45 -10.98
CA ARG A 8 45.09 52.14 -9.58
C ARG A 8 43.71 52.67 -9.12
N LYS A 9 43.23 53.77 -9.64
CA LYS A 9 41.91 54.36 -9.33
C LYS A 9 40.79 53.50 -9.94
N TYR A 10 40.96 53.00 -11.17
CA TYR A 10 40.01 52.10 -11.84
C TYR A 10 39.95 50.73 -11.16
N GLN A 11 41.06 50.16 -10.79
CA GLN A 11 41.10 48.88 -10.07
C GLN A 11 40.47 48.96 -8.66
N ARG A 12 40.59 50.08 -7.98
CA ARG A 12 39.97 50.28 -6.67
C ARG A 12 38.46 50.48 -6.78
N SER A 13 37.99 51.18 -7.78
CA SER A 13 36.56 51.32 -8.08
C SER A 13 35.91 49.99 -8.45
N TYR A 14 36.58 49.17 -9.28
CA TYR A 14 36.09 47.86 -9.68
C TYR A 14 35.98 46.87 -8.50
N ARG A 15 36.96 46.91 -7.58
CA ARG A 15 36.92 46.07 -6.36
C ARG A 15 35.86 46.48 -5.36
N LEU A 16 35.51 47.77 -5.31
CA LEU A 16 34.43 48.25 -4.43
C LEU A 16 33.07 47.94 -4.98
N THR A 17 32.86 48.01 -6.29
CA THR A 17 31.59 47.62 -6.94
C THR A 17 31.35 46.09 -6.88
N THR A 18 32.38 45.27 -7.10
CA THR A 18 32.27 43.80 -6.99
C THR A 18 32.01 43.35 -5.54
N ARG A 19 32.62 44.01 -4.54
CA ARG A 19 32.32 43.73 -3.12
C ARG A 19 30.92 44.14 -2.72
N ALA A 20 30.43 45.29 -3.22
CA ALA A 20 29.06 45.75 -2.97
C ALA A 20 28.02 44.84 -3.66
N LEU A 21 28.29 44.34 -4.89
CA LEU A 21 27.45 43.38 -5.58
C LEU A 21 27.44 42.02 -4.88
N ALA A 22 28.59 41.53 -4.44
CA ALA A 22 28.72 40.30 -3.70
C ALA A 22 28.01 40.36 -2.32
N GLY A 23 28.05 41.54 -1.66
CA GLY A 23 27.29 41.80 -0.43
C GLY A 23 25.77 41.77 -0.65
N ARG A 24 25.28 42.38 -1.74
CA ARG A 24 23.86 42.36 -2.13
C ARG A 24 23.38 40.98 -2.50
N LEU A 25 24.19 40.20 -3.24
CA LEU A 25 23.87 38.80 -3.58
C LEU A 25 23.84 37.90 -2.34
N ARG A 26 24.79 38.04 -1.41
CA ARG A 26 24.75 37.30 -0.13
C ARG A 26 23.52 37.67 0.70
N HIS A 27 23.18 38.94 0.79
CA HIS A 27 21.99 39.38 1.52
C HIS A 27 20.69 38.84 0.87
N GLY A 28 20.62 38.81 -0.47
CA GLY A 28 19.50 38.22 -1.21
C GLY A 28 19.36 36.72 -0.97
N VAL A 29 20.49 35.99 -0.96
CA VAL A 29 20.51 34.53 -0.68
C VAL A 29 20.13 34.25 0.77
N ASP A 30 20.60 35.06 1.73
CA ASP A 30 20.24 34.90 3.15
C ASP A 30 18.77 35.24 3.41
N LEU A 31 18.22 36.27 2.77
CA LEU A 31 16.79 36.59 2.82
C LEU A 31 15.95 35.46 2.20
N PHE A 32 16.39 34.91 1.06
CA PHE A 32 15.71 33.79 0.41
C PHE A 32 15.74 32.55 1.28
N ARG A 33 16.89 32.22 1.89
CA ARG A 33 17.00 31.08 2.84
C ARG A 33 16.12 31.27 4.07
N LEU A 34 16.05 32.49 4.63
CA LEU A 34 15.17 32.78 5.76
C LEU A 34 13.69 32.68 5.39
N HIS A 35 13.30 33.20 4.23
CA HIS A 35 11.91 33.07 3.75
C HIS A 35 11.56 31.66 3.34
N ALA A 36 12.45 30.96 2.66
CA ALA A 36 12.27 29.54 2.34
C ALA A 36 12.17 28.69 3.61
N GLY A 37 13.03 28.92 4.61
CA GLY A 37 12.97 28.21 5.89
C GLY A 37 11.68 28.49 6.68
N LYS A 38 11.18 29.73 6.67
CA LYS A 38 9.88 30.08 7.27
C LYS A 38 8.72 29.49 6.49
N PHE A 39 8.78 29.52 5.16
CA PHE A 39 7.78 28.92 4.28
C PHE A 39 7.71 27.40 4.47
N PHE A 40 8.87 26.72 4.48
CA PHE A 40 8.93 25.28 4.76
C PHE A 40 8.39 24.94 6.16
N LYS A 41 8.80 25.68 7.21
CA LYS A 41 8.26 25.48 8.55
C LYS A 41 6.74 25.67 8.62
N ARG A 42 6.20 26.61 7.86
CA ARG A 42 4.76 26.87 7.81
C ARG A 42 4.03 25.82 6.95
N ALA A 43 4.59 25.48 5.80
CA ALA A 43 4.02 24.48 4.90
C ALA A 43 3.98 23.06 5.52
N PHE A 44 5.01 22.72 6.31
CA PHE A 44 5.09 21.44 7.03
C PHE A 44 4.58 21.51 8.49
N ASN A 45 3.92 22.60 8.87
CA ASN A 45 3.31 22.68 10.19
C ASN A 45 1.98 21.94 10.22
N VAL A 46 2.05 20.64 10.51
CA VAL A 46 0.90 19.71 10.58
C VAL A 46 -0.16 20.19 11.59
N ARG A 47 0.19 21.08 12.52
CA ARG A 47 -0.73 21.62 13.53
C ARG A 47 -1.53 22.82 13.07
N GLU A 48 -1.09 23.52 12.04
CA GLU A 48 -1.80 24.65 11.45
C GLU A 48 -2.97 24.12 10.60
N GLY A 49 -4.21 24.52 10.89
CA GLY A 49 -5.44 24.03 10.23
C GLY A 49 -5.99 22.73 10.82
N ARG A 50 -5.62 22.38 12.06
CA ARG A 50 -6.22 21.27 12.79
C ARG A 50 -7.65 21.65 13.22
N ALA A 51 -8.61 20.74 13.02
CA ALA A 51 -9.96 20.89 13.50
C ALA A 51 -10.03 20.91 15.05
N PRO A 52 -11.08 21.52 15.65
CA PRO A 52 -11.36 21.36 17.06
C PRO A 52 -11.49 19.88 17.46
N TYR A 53 -11.07 19.53 18.67
CA TYR A 53 -11.09 18.14 19.12
C TYR A 53 -12.48 17.50 19.08
N SER A 54 -13.54 18.26 19.39
CA SER A 54 -14.91 17.80 19.27
C SER A 54 -15.33 17.39 17.86
N VAL A 55 -14.78 18.08 16.85
CA VAL A 55 -15.01 17.75 15.43
C VAL A 55 -14.26 16.49 15.05
N ILE A 56 -12.97 16.39 15.46
CA ILE A 56 -12.13 15.21 15.25
C ILE A 56 -12.81 13.98 15.89
N HIS A 57 -13.16 14.07 17.16
CA HIS A 57 -13.84 12.99 17.91
C HIS A 57 -15.10 12.52 17.18
N ARG A 58 -15.98 13.44 16.82
CA ARG A 58 -17.24 13.11 16.11
C ARG A 58 -17.00 12.43 14.76
N ARG A 59 -15.97 12.85 14.00
CA ARG A 59 -15.64 12.23 12.71
C ARG A 59 -15.20 10.77 12.87
N PHE A 60 -14.30 10.50 13.82
CA PHE A 60 -13.86 9.14 14.11
C PHE A 60 -14.99 8.28 14.70
N LEU A 61 -15.81 8.82 15.56
CA LEU A 61 -16.99 8.14 16.11
C LEU A 61 -17.98 7.76 14.99
N ASN A 62 -18.23 8.66 14.04
CA ASN A 62 -19.06 8.37 12.88
C ASN A 62 -18.46 7.26 12.00
N GLY A 63 -17.12 7.18 11.90
CA GLY A 63 -16.43 6.08 11.19
C GLY A 63 -16.58 4.73 11.88
N ALA A 64 -16.74 4.70 13.23
CA ALA A 64 -16.97 3.46 13.98
C ALA A 64 -18.42 2.94 13.80
N ARG A 65 -19.38 3.83 13.62
CA ARG A 65 -20.81 3.49 13.59
C ARG A 65 -21.20 2.83 12.28
N LEU A 66 -21.72 1.62 12.37
CA LEU A 66 -22.32 0.91 11.26
C LEU A 66 -23.79 1.26 11.13
N THR A 67 -24.20 1.57 9.89
CA THR A 67 -25.62 1.73 9.53
C THR A 67 -25.97 0.74 8.43
N GLY A 68 -27.27 0.42 8.27
CA GLY A 68 -27.73 -0.45 7.19
C GLY A 68 -27.33 0.07 5.80
N THR A 69 -27.29 1.40 5.62
CA THR A 69 -26.83 2.03 4.37
C THR A 69 -25.36 1.72 4.10
N HIS A 70 -24.50 1.78 5.13
CA HIS A 70 -23.08 1.43 4.98
C HIS A 70 -22.90 -0.02 4.56
N LEU A 71 -23.69 -0.96 5.11
CA LEU A 71 -23.63 -2.37 4.73
C LEU A 71 -24.13 -2.59 3.29
N CYS A 72 -25.19 -1.93 2.86
CA CYS A 72 -25.63 -2.01 1.46
C CYS A 72 -24.57 -1.50 0.49
N ILE A 73 -23.95 -0.34 0.79
CA ILE A 73 -22.87 0.22 -0.02
C ILE A 73 -21.68 -0.74 -0.04
N LEU A 74 -21.33 -1.35 1.09
CA LEU A 74 -20.25 -2.32 1.21
C LEU A 74 -20.48 -3.56 0.32
N ILE A 75 -21.69 -4.11 0.33
CA ILE A 75 -22.05 -5.26 -0.51
C ILE A 75 -21.92 -4.90 -2.00
N VAL A 76 -22.43 -3.73 -2.42
CA VAL A 76 -22.30 -3.28 -3.81
C VAL A 76 -20.83 -3.07 -4.19
N ALA A 77 -20.07 -2.40 -3.34
CA ALA A 77 -18.64 -2.21 -3.55
C ALA A 77 -17.91 -3.55 -3.68
N MET A 78 -18.25 -4.53 -2.82
CA MET A 78 -17.66 -5.85 -2.85
C MET A 78 -17.97 -6.61 -4.14
N LEU A 79 -19.21 -6.51 -4.65
CA LEU A 79 -19.57 -7.10 -5.94
C LEU A 79 -18.77 -6.49 -7.09
N VAL A 80 -18.62 -5.14 -7.11
CA VAL A 80 -17.81 -4.47 -8.14
C VAL A 80 -16.34 -4.89 -8.06
N ALA A 81 -15.80 -5.04 -6.85
CA ALA A 81 -14.42 -5.51 -6.65
C ALA A 81 -14.24 -6.96 -7.12
N CYS A 82 -15.19 -7.85 -6.81
CA CYS A 82 -15.15 -9.24 -7.27
C CYS A 82 -15.21 -9.32 -8.81
N ILE A 83 -16.07 -8.52 -9.45
CA ILE A 83 -16.13 -8.42 -10.92
C ILE A 83 -14.78 -7.92 -11.46
N GLY A 84 -14.19 -6.89 -10.80
CA GLY A 84 -12.89 -6.35 -11.19
C GLY A 84 -11.78 -7.40 -11.14
N LEU A 85 -11.72 -8.19 -10.06
CA LEU A 85 -10.74 -9.26 -9.90
C LEU A 85 -10.97 -10.42 -10.89
N ASP A 86 -12.23 -10.78 -11.14
CA ASP A 86 -12.60 -11.87 -12.06
C ASP A 86 -12.36 -11.52 -13.54
N THR A 87 -12.41 -10.23 -13.87
CA THR A 87 -12.19 -9.70 -15.23
C THR A 87 -10.82 -9.03 -15.43
N ASP A 88 -9.94 -9.08 -14.41
CA ASP A 88 -8.59 -8.46 -14.43
C ASP A 88 -8.66 -6.95 -14.74
N SER A 89 -9.64 -6.25 -14.15
CA SER A 89 -9.90 -4.83 -14.39
C SER A 89 -9.52 -3.96 -13.20
N ASP A 90 -8.34 -3.36 -13.23
CA ASP A 90 -7.84 -2.44 -12.19
C ASP A 90 -8.78 -1.25 -11.97
N ILE A 91 -9.41 -0.75 -13.04
CA ILE A 91 -10.34 0.38 -12.96
C ILE A 91 -11.56 0.02 -12.11
N ALA A 92 -12.10 -1.19 -12.27
CA ALA A 92 -13.24 -1.65 -11.47
C ALA A 92 -12.83 -1.86 -10.00
N ILE A 93 -11.65 -2.43 -9.75
CA ILE A 93 -11.10 -2.64 -8.41
C ILE A 93 -10.94 -1.29 -7.70
N VAL A 94 -10.26 -0.33 -8.33
CA VAL A 94 -10.08 1.03 -7.79
C VAL A 94 -11.42 1.73 -7.57
N GLY A 95 -12.37 1.61 -8.51
CA GLY A 95 -13.72 2.15 -8.37
C GLY A 95 -14.46 1.60 -7.15
N ALA A 96 -14.34 0.30 -6.89
CA ALA A 96 -14.91 -0.35 -5.70
C ALA A 96 -14.30 0.17 -4.40
N MET A 97 -12.96 0.34 -4.36
CA MET A 97 -12.26 0.88 -3.19
C MET A 97 -12.71 2.30 -2.82
N LEU A 98 -13.04 3.14 -3.83
CA LEU A 98 -13.49 4.52 -3.61
C LEU A 98 -14.82 4.62 -2.85
N ILE A 99 -15.71 3.66 -3.03
CA ILE A 99 -17.04 3.64 -2.39
C ILE A 99 -17.08 2.79 -1.11
N CYS A 100 -15.99 2.05 -0.82
CA CYS A 100 -15.93 1.14 0.30
C CYS A 100 -15.83 1.84 1.67
N PRO A 101 -16.70 1.55 2.65
CA PRO A 101 -16.68 2.19 3.95
C PRO A 101 -15.72 1.56 4.98
N LEU A 102 -14.97 0.50 4.65
CA LEU A 102 -14.10 -0.25 5.58
C LEU A 102 -13.09 0.65 6.31
N MET A 103 -12.53 1.62 5.62
CA MET A 103 -11.50 2.50 6.15
C MET A 103 -11.95 3.28 7.38
N GLY A 104 -13.23 3.69 7.44
CA GLY A 104 -13.76 4.43 8.59
C GLY A 104 -13.60 3.67 9.90
N SER A 105 -13.90 2.37 9.89
CA SER A 105 -13.76 1.50 11.06
C SER A 105 -12.29 1.33 11.48
N VAL A 106 -11.36 1.18 10.53
CA VAL A 106 -9.92 1.04 10.82
C VAL A 106 -9.35 2.33 11.45
N LEU A 107 -9.71 3.49 10.90
CA LEU A 107 -9.31 4.78 11.46
C LEU A 107 -9.92 5.00 12.86
N ALA A 108 -11.15 4.56 13.09
CA ALA A 108 -11.80 4.65 14.40
C ALA A 108 -11.15 3.74 15.43
N ILE A 109 -10.69 2.54 15.06
CA ILE A 109 -9.88 1.67 15.93
C ILE A 109 -8.61 2.40 16.37
N ALA A 110 -7.88 2.99 15.40
CA ALA A 110 -6.68 3.76 15.69
C ALA A 110 -6.95 4.93 16.64
N TYR A 111 -8.06 5.64 16.45
CA TYR A 111 -8.47 6.74 17.31
C TYR A 111 -8.77 6.25 18.73
N GLY A 112 -9.58 5.20 18.88
CA GLY A 112 -9.91 4.61 20.19
C GLY A 112 -8.66 4.15 20.97
N ILE A 113 -7.66 3.57 20.28
CA ILE A 113 -6.37 3.19 20.86
C ILE A 113 -5.56 4.44 21.25
N ALA A 114 -5.45 5.43 20.35
CA ALA A 114 -4.69 6.66 20.59
C ALA A 114 -5.23 7.50 21.74
N THR A 115 -6.56 7.53 21.91
CA THR A 115 -7.24 8.30 22.97
C THR A 115 -7.53 7.48 24.22
N LEU A 116 -7.23 6.16 24.24
CA LEU A 116 -7.57 5.22 25.32
C LEU A 116 -9.08 5.04 25.52
N ASP A 117 -9.87 5.36 24.52
CA ASP A 117 -11.33 5.16 24.56
C ASP A 117 -11.67 3.72 24.16
N ARG A 118 -11.92 2.89 25.19
CA ARG A 118 -12.26 1.47 24.99
C ARG A 118 -13.62 1.28 24.33
N GLY A 119 -14.55 2.20 24.53
CA GLY A 119 -15.88 2.14 23.94
C GLY A 119 -15.81 2.27 22.44
N ILE A 120 -15.14 3.33 21.93
CA ILE A 120 -14.95 3.55 20.49
C ILE A 120 -14.12 2.41 19.87
N ALA A 121 -13.03 1.97 20.54
CA ALA A 121 -12.21 0.91 20.03
C ALA A 121 -13.00 -0.41 19.88
N ALA A 122 -13.78 -0.79 20.89
CA ALA A 122 -14.58 -2.02 20.87
C ALA A 122 -15.71 -1.94 19.83
N GLU A 123 -16.42 -0.81 19.71
CA GLU A 123 -17.46 -0.58 18.71
C GLU A 123 -16.88 -0.67 17.29
N ALA A 124 -15.72 -0.04 17.06
CA ALA A 124 -15.05 -0.04 15.76
C ALA A 124 -14.52 -1.44 15.38
N VAL A 125 -13.96 -2.20 16.32
CA VAL A 125 -13.52 -3.59 16.08
C VAL A 125 -14.71 -4.49 15.78
N ALA A 126 -15.78 -4.40 16.56
CA ALA A 126 -17.01 -5.17 16.27
C ALA A 126 -17.60 -4.80 14.91
N GLY A 127 -17.59 -3.50 14.57
CA GLY A 127 -18.00 -3.00 13.28
C GLY A 127 -17.17 -3.54 12.13
N LEU A 128 -15.86 -3.54 12.25
CA LEU A 128 -14.95 -4.09 11.24
C LEU A 128 -15.17 -5.60 11.07
N ALA A 129 -15.31 -6.35 12.18
CA ALA A 129 -15.56 -7.79 12.12
C ALA A 129 -16.88 -8.12 11.38
N LEU A 130 -17.94 -7.34 11.63
CA LEU A 130 -19.19 -7.50 10.93
C LEU A 130 -19.07 -7.16 9.44
N GLN A 131 -18.37 -6.09 9.09
CA GLN A 131 -18.09 -5.71 7.69
C GLN A 131 -17.30 -6.83 6.98
N MET A 132 -16.26 -7.39 7.62
CA MET A 132 -15.51 -8.52 7.08
C MET A 132 -16.41 -9.73 6.79
N ALA A 133 -17.30 -10.06 7.72
CA ALA A 133 -18.23 -11.18 7.54
C ALA A 133 -19.12 -10.97 6.29
N PHE A 134 -19.67 -9.75 6.09
CA PHE A 134 -20.46 -9.43 4.91
C PHE A 134 -19.61 -9.46 3.63
N CYS A 135 -18.37 -8.94 3.67
CA CYS A 135 -17.46 -8.99 2.54
C CYS A 135 -17.15 -10.44 2.13
N LEU A 136 -16.75 -11.28 3.07
CA LEU A 136 -16.43 -12.69 2.81
C LEU A 136 -17.66 -13.44 2.29
N ALA A 137 -18.83 -13.22 2.89
CA ALA A 137 -20.07 -13.87 2.41
C ALA A 137 -20.39 -13.44 0.97
N THR A 138 -20.34 -12.13 0.68
CA THR A 138 -20.64 -11.60 -0.66
C THR A 138 -19.65 -12.13 -1.71
N SER A 139 -18.35 -12.09 -1.41
CA SER A 139 -17.30 -12.58 -2.30
C SER A 139 -17.41 -14.09 -2.54
N THR A 140 -17.61 -14.87 -1.47
CA THR A 140 -17.78 -16.34 -1.59
C THR A 140 -19.00 -16.70 -2.45
N ILE A 141 -20.12 -16.00 -2.26
CA ILE A 141 -21.34 -16.22 -3.07
C ILE A 141 -21.06 -15.85 -4.53
N TYR A 142 -20.42 -14.70 -4.77
CA TYR A 142 -20.08 -14.25 -6.11
C TYR A 142 -19.23 -15.30 -6.85
N PHE A 143 -18.09 -15.71 -6.28
CA PHE A 143 -17.18 -16.65 -6.94
C PHE A 143 -17.74 -18.08 -7.07
N LYS A 144 -18.68 -18.47 -6.22
CA LYS A 144 -19.42 -19.74 -6.43
C LYS A 144 -20.41 -19.67 -7.57
N LEU A 145 -20.91 -18.50 -7.91
CA LEU A 145 -21.89 -18.29 -8.98
C LEU A 145 -21.24 -17.83 -10.28
N SER A 146 -20.02 -17.31 -10.23
CA SER A 146 -19.31 -16.82 -11.41
C SER A 146 -18.98 -17.95 -12.38
N PRO A 147 -19.32 -17.81 -13.66
CA PRO A 147 -18.97 -18.78 -14.69
C PRO A 147 -17.49 -18.72 -15.10
N ILE A 148 -16.79 -17.64 -14.79
CA ILE A 148 -15.39 -17.41 -15.18
C ILE A 148 -14.46 -18.07 -14.18
N ALA A 149 -14.63 -17.79 -12.89
CA ALA A 149 -13.95 -18.36 -11.69
C ALA A 149 -12.51 -18.87 -11.90
N SER A 150 -11.77 -18.22 -12.82
CA SER A 150 -10.37 -18.54 -13.10
C SER A 150 -9.45 -17.74 -12.17
N MET A 151 -8.27 -18.28 -11.88
CA MET A 151 -7.25 -17.55 -11.13
C MET A 151 -6.67 -16.47 -12.03
N THR A 152 -7.06 -15.22 -11.80
CA THR A 152 -6.58 -14.05 -12.56
C THR A 152 -5.28 -13.50 -11.95
N ALA A 153 -4.51 -12.72 -12.73
CA ALA A 153 -3.32 -12.06 -12.21
C ALA A 153 -3.66 -11.15 -11.03
N ALA A 154 -4.76 -10.38 -11.14
CA ALA A 154 -5.23 -9.51 -10.06
C ALA A 154 -5.58 -10.28 -8.77
N LEU A 155 -6.10 -11.52 -8.85
CA LEU A 155 -6.34 -12.36 -7.68
C LEU A 155 -5.04 -12.81 -7.01
N VAL A 156 -4.04 -13.20 -7.79
CA VAL A 156 -2.73 -13.61 -7.28
C VAL A 156 -2.03 -12.45 -6.60
N ASP A 157 -1.97 -11.29 -7.25
CA ASP A 157 -1.31 -10.08 -6.74
C ASP A 157 -1.93 -9.57 -5.43
N ASN A 158 -3.26 -9.74 -5.26
CA ASN A 158 -3.98 -9.33 -4.05
C ASN A 158 -4.19 -10.46 -3.03
N SER A 159 -3.46 -11.56 -3.13
CA SER A 159 -3.50 -12.68 -2.20
C SER A 159 -2.21 -12.86 -1.39
N THR A 160 -1.14 -12.16 -1.74
CA THR A 160 0.16 -12.29 -1.10
C THR A 160 0.73 -10.92 -0.72
N PRO A 161 1.00 -10.68 0.59
CA PRO A 161 1.47 -9.38 1.06
C PRO A 161 2.87 -9.06 0.52
N THR A 162 3.04 -7.82 0.06
CA THR A 162 4.32 -7.28 -0.39
C THR A 162 4.82 -6.11 0.49
N VAL A 163 6.11 -5.74 0.38
CA VAL A 163 6.65 -4.54 1.07
C VAL A 163 5.96 -3.27 0.56
N TRP A 164 5.54 -3.27 -0.69
CA TRP A 164 4.89 -2.13 -1.30
C TRP A 164 3.52 -1.89 -0.69
N ASP A 165 2.75 -2.95 -0.39
CA ASP A 165 1.45 -2.87 0.30
C ASP A 165 1.61 -2.27 1.68
N LEU A 166 2.67 -2.66 2.40
CA LEU A 166 3.03 -2.08 3.69
C LEU A 166 3.32 -0.57 3.58
N ALA A 167 4.11 -0.15 2.59
CA ALA A 167 4.41 1.25 2.38
C ALA A 167 3.15 2.06 2.03
N VAL A 168 2.29 1.48 1.20
CA VAL A 168 0.99 2.05 0.81
C VAL A 168 0.04 2.14 2.01
N ALA A 169 -0.05 1.10 2.83
CA ALA A 169 -0.86 1.08 4.05
C ALA A 169 -0.42 2.16 5.06
N LEU A 170 0.90 2.33 5.27
CA LEU A 170 1.46 3.39 6.11
C LEU A 170 1.14 4.78 5.56
N ALA A 171 1.33 5.01 4.26
CA ALA A 171 1.04 6.28 3.61
C ALA A 171 -0.46 6.60 3.68
N GLY A 172 -1.32 5.60 3.43
CA GLY A 172 -2.77 5.71 3.51
C GLY A 172 -3.24 6.02 4.94
N GLY A 173 -2.74 5.31 5.94
CA GLY A 173 -3.05 5.57 7.34
C GLY A 173 -2.59 6.97 7.81
N PHE A 174 -1.41 7.41 7.37
CA PHE A 174 -0.92 8.76 7.63
C PHE A 174 -1.83 9.82 7.01
N ALA A 175 -2.17 9.68 5.74
CA ALA A 175 -3.04 10.60 5.03
C ALA A 175 -4.47 10.60 5.60
N GLY A 176 -5.01 9.41 5.97
CA GLY A 176 -6.31 9.26 6.61
C GLY A 176 -6.39 9.94 7.98
N GLY A 177 -5.39 9.72 8.82
CA GLY A 177 -5.28 10.37 10.13
C GLY A 177 -5.19 11.89 10.02
N LEU A 178 -4.41 12.41 9.08
CA LEU A 178 -4.33 13.84 8.81
C LEU A 178 -5.64 14.40 8.26
N GLY A 179 -6.27 13.71 7.30
CA GLY A 179 -7.52 14.12 6.67
C GLY A 179 -8.65 14.27 7.67
N MET A 180 -8.84 13.26 8.54
CA MET A 180 -9.85 13.28 9.60
C MET A 180 -9.62 14.38 10.65
N SER A 181 -8.35 14.84 10.78
CA SER A 181 -7.94 15.83 11.78
C SER A 181 -7.91 17.26 11.27
N ARG A 182 -8.15 17.51 9.97
CA ARG A 182 -8.13 18.84 9.35
C ARG A 182 -9.49 19.56 9.48
N ASP A 183 -9.45 20.91 9.51
CA ASP A 183 -10.66 21.74 9.61
C ASP A 183 -11.47 21.76 8.31
N GLN A 184 -10.80 21.64 7.16
CA GLN A 184 -11.47 21.57 5.86
C GLN A 184 -12.13 20.21 5.62
N GLU A 185 -13.19 20.17 4.83
CA GLU A 185 -13.96 18.95 4.58
C GLU A 185 -13.11 17.83 3.98
N PRO A 186 -13.07 16.67 4.64
CA PRO A 186 -12.17 15.59 4.28
C PRO A 186 -12.65 14.73 3.09
N ALA A 187 -13.79 15.04 2.47
CA ALA A 187 -14.43 14.16 1.49
C ALA A 187 -13.51 13.75 0.33
N THR A 188 -12.78 14.69 -0.26
CA THR A 188 -11.82 14.39 -1.34
C THR A 188 -10.57 13.66 -0.86
N LEU A 189 -10.15 13.92 0.38
CA LEU A 189 -8.99 13.29 0.98
C LEU A 189 -9.28 11.86 1.42
N ILE A 190 -10.48 11.60 1.97
CA ILE A 190 -10.92 10.27 2.39
C ILE A 190 -11.05 9.36 1.18
N SER A 191 -11.61 9.84 0.07
CA SER A 191 -11.72 9.05 -1.17
C SER A 191 -10.34 8.68 -1.72
N GLY A 192 -9.37 9.61 -1.75
CA GLY A 192 -8.02 9.32 -2.22
C GLY A 192 -7.24 8.35 -1.30
N VAL A 193 -7.51 8.40 0.00
CA VAL A 193 -6.88 7.50 0.98
C VAL A 193 -7.51 6.11 0.93
N ALA A 194 -8.82 5.98 0.66
CA ALA A 194 -9.48 4.70 0.49
C ALA A 194 -8.87 3.89 -0.67
N VAL A 195 -8.48 4.56 -1.77
CA VAL A 195 -7.74 3.94 -2.89
C VAL A 195 -6.33 3.53 -2.48
N ALA A 196 -5.66 4.32 -1.66
CA ALA A 196 -4.30 4.04 -1.21
C ALA A 196 -4.23 2.89 -0.19
N THR A 197 -5.35 2.43 0.36
CA THR A 197 -5.38 1.37 1.36
C THR A 197 -6.06 0.13 0.77
N ALA A 198 -5.28 -0.76 0.18
CA ALA A 198 -5.76 -1.99 -0.42
C ALA A 198 -6.40 -2.96 0.62
N LEU A 199 -7.55 -2.56 1.20
CA LEU A 199 -8.28 -3.39 2.18
C LEU A 199 -9.28 -4.33 1.52
N MET A 200 -9.83 -3.94 0.38
CA MET A 200 -10.94 -4.66 -0.23
C MET A 200 -10.49 -5.85 -1.09
N PRO A 201 -9.46 -5.73 -1.96
CA PRO A 201 -9.03 -6.83 -2.80
C PRO A 201 -8.59 -8.08 -2.03
N PRO A 202 -7.83 -7.99 -0.92
CA PRO A 202 -7.50 -9.17 -0.11
C PRO A 202 -8.73 -9.87 0.46
N LEU A 203 -9.79 -9.14 0.85
CA LEU A 203 -11.04 -9.77 1.30
C LEU A 203 -11.78 -10.47 0.15
N CYS A 204 -11.70 -9.94 -1.07
CA CYS A 204 -12.22 -10.61 -2.25
C CYS A 204 -11.45 -11.91 -2.52
N ALA A 205 -10.11 -11.86 -2.51
CA ALA A 205 -9.26 -13.02 -2.70
C ALA A 205 -9.48 -14.08 -1.60
N ALA A 206 -9.68 -13.66 -0.34
CA ALA A 206 -10.06 -14.56 0.74
C ALA A 206 -11.41 -15.25 0.49
N GLY A 207 -12.40 -14.51 -0.02
CA GLY A 207 -13.70 -15.09 -0.40
C GLY A 207 -13.60 -16.08 -1.57
N TYR A 208 -12.71 -15.81 -2.54
CA TYR A 208 -12.38 -16.76 -3.61
C TYR A 208 -11.75 -18.04 -3.03
N GLY A 209 -10.80 -17.94 -2.10
CA GLY A 209 -10.22 -19.07 -1.40
C GLY A 209 -11.27 -19.93 -0.68
N ILE A 210 -12.27 -19.30 -0.02
CA ILE A 210 -13.40 -20.05 0.58
C ILE A 210 -14.25 -20.72 -0.50
N ALA A 211 -14.53 -20.05 -1.61
CA ALA A 211 -15.35 -20.58 -2.70
C ALA A 211 -14.70 -21.78 -3.36
N GLY A 212 -13.37 -21.75 -3.55
CA GLY A 212 -12.55 -22.83 -4.11
C GLY A 212 -12.09 -23.88 -3.10
N THR A 213 -12.42 -23.73 -1.79
CA THR A 213 -11.89 -24.57 -0.70
C THR A 213 -10.37 -24.58 -0.57
N ASP A 214 -9.73 -23.48 -1.00
CA ASP A 214 -8.27 -23.27 -0.91
C ASP A 214 -7.93 -22.54 0.40
N LEU A 215 -7.61 -23.33 1.43
CA LEU A 215 -7.29 -22.81 2.75
C LEU A 215 -5.97 -21.98 2.79
N PRO A 216 -4.89 -22.37 2.12
CA PRO A 216 -3.69 -21.57 1.98
C PRO A 216 -3.96 -20.18 1.42
N LEU A 217 -4.67 -20.08 0.30
CA LEU A 217 -5.05 -18.80 -0.33
C LEU A 217 -5.90 -17.93 0.59
N PHE A 218 -6.92 -18.54 1.23
CA PHE A 218 -7.76 -17.85 2.21
C PHE A 218 -6.93 -17.24 3.35
N LEU A 219 -6.02 -18.02 3.94
CA LEU A 219 -5.19 -17.55 5.06
C LEU A 219 -4.19 -16.48 4.63
N SER A 220 -3.59 -16.62 3.45
CA SER A 220 -2.66 -15.62 2.91
C SER A 220 -3.34 -14.29 2.65
N ALA A 221 -4.48 -14.29 1.97
CA ALA A 221 -5.26 -13.08 1.70
C ALA A 221 -5.81 -12.44 2.99
N LEU A 222 -6.26 -13.23 3.96
CA LEU A 222 -6.70 -12.72 5.26
C LEU A 222 -5.55 -12.13 6.06
N TYR A 223 -4.36 -12.70 5.97
CA TYR A 223 -3.13 -12.18 6.58
C TYR A 223 -2.74 -10.84 5.97
N GLU A 224 -2.78 -10.69 4.65
CA GLU A 224 -2.55 -9.43 3.94
C GLU A 224 -3.52 -8.35 4.40
N PHE A 225 -4.83 -8.65 4.44
CA PHE A 225 -5.82 -7.73 5.00
C PHE A 225 -5.47 -7.30 6.43
N GLY A 226 -5.11 -8.27 7.29
CA GLY A 226 -4.75 -8.00 8.69
C GLY A 226 -3.54 -7.07 8.84
N ILE A 227 -2.51 -7.29 8.03
CA ILE A 227 -1.32 -6.43 7.98
C ILE A 227 -1.72 -5.01 7.59
N ASN A 228 -2.47 -4.84 6.50
CA ASN A 228 -2.91 -3.54 6.02
C ASN A 228 -3.70 -2.79 7.09
N VAL A 229 -4.65 -3.46 7.78
CA VAL A 229 -5.40 -2.87 8.92
C VAL A 229 -4.47 -2.38 10.01
N VAL A 230 -3.51 -3.20 10.42
CA VAL A 230 -2.57 -2.87 11.51
C VAL A 230 -1.71 -1.66 11.12
N PHE A 231 -1.14 -1.64 9.93
CA PHE A 231 -0.25 -0.55 9.51
C PHE A 231 -0.98 0.76 9.25
N ILE A 232 -2.20 0.72 8.72
CA ILE A 232 -3.07 1.89 8.61
C ILE A 232 -3.37 2.45 10.01
N ALA A 233 -3.76 1.59 10.95
CA ALA A 233 -4.08 2.00 12.31
C ALA A 233 -2.88 2.64 12.99
N LEU A 234 -1.69 2.06 12.85
CA LEU A 234 -0.45 2.57 13.43
C LEU A 234 -0.03 3.93 12.87
N ALA A 235 -0.08 4.09 11.55
CA ALA A 235 0.23 5.36 10.92
C ALA A 235 -0.75 6.45 11.38
N THR A 236 -2.04 6.12 11.44
CA THR A 236 -3.09 7.02 11.95
C THR A 236 -2.84 7.39 13.41
N GLU A 237 -2.51 6.42 14.26
CA GLU A 237 -2.19 6.66 15.67
C GLU A 237 -0.96 7.57 15.81
N ALA A 238 0.09 7.34 15.05
CA ALA A 238 1.28 8.20 15.04
C ALA A 238 0.92 9.66 14.70
N VAL A 239 0.02 9.87 13.74
CA VAL A 239 -0.50 11.21 13.40
C VAL A 239 -1.27 11.83 14.57
N LEU A 240 -2.19 11.09 15.19
CA LEU A 240 -2.99 11.58 16.31
C LEU A 240 -2.12 11.95 17.52
N LEU A 241 -1.09 11.16 17.80
CA LEU A 241 -0.09 11.45 18.83
C LEU A 241 0.75 12.68 18.50
N ALA A 242 1.14 12.87 17.23
CA ALA A 242 1.87 14.06 16.77
C ALA A 242 1.02 15.33 16.85
N LEU A 243 -0.28 15.22 16.59
CA LEU A 243 -1.27 16.28 16.75
C LEU A 243 -1.65 16.56 18.21
N ARG A 244 -1.21 15.72 19.15
CA ARG A 244 -1.54 15.79 20.59
C ARG A 244 -3.05 15.83 20.81
N VAL A 245 -3.77 14.88 20.20
CA VAL A 245 -5.17 14.69 20.49
C VAL A 245 -5.31 14.30 21.96
N PRO A 246 -6.21 14.95 22.73
CA PRO A 246 -6.36 14.65 24.16
C PRO A 246 -6.83 13.22 24.36
N LEU A 247 -6.35 12.62 25.44
CA LEU A 247 -6.79 11.30 25.88
C LEU A 247 -8.24 11.38 26.39
N SER A 248 -8.96 10.30 26.31
CA SER A 248 -10.18 10.14 27.09
C SER A 248 -9.80 10.11 28.58
N SER A 249 -10.27 11.09 29.33
CA SER A 249 -10.04 11.15 30.76
C SER A 249 -11.03 10.30 31.54
N ASP A 250 -12.10 9.90 30.90
CA ASP A 250 -13.11 8.99 31.47
C ASP A 250 -12.67 7.53 31.25
N LEU A 251 -11.84 7.00 32.17
CA LEU A 251 -11.31 5.64 32.08
C LEU A 251 -12.33 4.56 32.39
N ASN A 252 -13.36 4.92 33.17
CA ASN A 252 -14.42 4.03 33.62
C ASN A 252 -15.63 4.04 32.69
N ASN A 253 -15.70 5.02 31.79
CA ASN A 253 -16.79 5.22 30.82
C ASN A 253 -18.14 5.49 31.53
N ASP A 254 -18.11 6.18 32.69
CA ASP A 254 -19.29 6.52 33.47
C ASP A 254 -19.83 7.94 33.22
N GLY A 255 -19.11 8.70 32.36
CA GLY A 255 -19.44 10.08 31.99
C GLY A 255 -18.95 11.13 33.00
N VAL A 256 -18.22 10.76 34.05
CA VAL A 256 -17.69 11.65 35.06
C VAL A 256 -16.17 11.56 35.15
N VAL A 257 -15.48 12.62 34.80
CA VAL A 257 -14.01 12.69 34.86
C VAL A 257 -13.55 13.16 36.19
N THR A 258 -12.81 12.32 36.90
CA THR A 258 -12.18 12.66 38.18
C THR A 258 -10.72 13.10 38.00
N LYS A 259 -10.18 13.94 38.90
CA LYS A 259 -8.77 14.36 38.88
C LYS A 259 -7.79 13.18 39.01
N GLU A 260 -8.21 12.12 39.64
CA GLU A 260 -7.42 10.88 39.80
C GLU A 260 -7.34 10.12 38.47
N GLU A 261 -8.42 10.09 37.71
CA GLU A 261 -8.46 9.49 36.38
C GLU A 261 -7.64 10.29 35.37
N GLU A 262 -7.66 11.62 35.43
CA GLU A 262 -6.77 12.48 34.61
C GLU A 262 -5.29 12.15 34.84
N ALA A 263 -4.87 12.05 36.10
CA ALA A 263 -3.50 11.70 36.47
C ALA A 263 -3.13 10.26 36.05
N GLN A 264 -4.07 9.32 36.18
CA GLN A 264 -3.90 7.94 35.72
C GLN A 264 -3.83 7.86 34.19
N ALA A 265 -4.66 8.61 33.45
CA ALA A 265 -4.64 8.67 32.01
C ALA A 265 -3.30 9.17 31.49
N GLU A 266 -2.71 10.22 32.09
CA GLU A 266 -1.38 10.69 31.71
C GLU A 266 -0.26 9.67 32.01
N ALA A 267 -0.31 8.96 33.13
CA ALA A 267 0.65 7.91 33.43
C ALA A 267 0.50 6.70 32.53
N LEU A 268 -0.75 6.35 32.15
CA LEU A 268 -1.08 5.25 31.28
C LEU A 268 -0.70 5.53 29.83
N SER A 269 -0.77 6.80 29.38
CA SER A 269 -0.43 7.21 28.03
C SER A 269 0.99 6.82 27.62
N ARG A 270 1.95 6.98 28.52
CA ARG A 270 3.35 6.57 28.28
C ARG A 270 3.50 5.05 28.18
N LYS A 271 2.73 4.31 28.97
CA LYS A 271 2.75 2.84 28.97
C LYS A 271 2.06 2.26 27.73
N VAL A 272 0.93 2.84 27.34
CA VAL A 272 0.20 2.45 26.13
C VAL A 272 1.01 2.77 24.87
N ARG A 273 1.54 3.99 24.76
CA ARG A 273 2.43 4.37 23.66
C ARG A 273 3.60 3.39 23.48
N ARG A 274 4.20 2.93 24.59
CA ARG A 274 5.28 1.95 24.55
C ARG A 274 4.80 0.55 24.13
N ARG A 275 3.58 0.14 24.56
CA ARG A 275 2.97 -1.13 24.15
C ARG A 275 2.54 -1.14 22.68
N VAL A 276 2.02 -0.03 22.20
CA VAL A 276 1.64 0.12 20.80
C VAL A 276 2.87 0.06 19.90
N ILE A 277 3.93 0.83 20.22
CA ILE A 277 5.21 0.74 19.49
C ILE A 277 5.76 -0.69 19.53
N ALA A 278 5.71 -1.37 20.68
CA ALA A 278 6.15 -2.76 20.79
C ALA A 278 5.26 -3.72 19.97
N GLY A 279 3.95 -3.53 20.02
CA GLY A 279 3.00 -4.31 19.22
C GLY A 279 3.24 -4.12 17.71
N THR A 280 3.49 -2.87 17.29
CA THR A 280 3.89 -2.55 15.90
C THR A 280 5.10 -3.35 15.46
N LEU A 281 6.16 -3.33 16.30
CA LEU A 281 7.39 -4.06 15.97
C LEU A 281 7.16 -5.57 15.90
N VAL A 282 6.30 -6.12 16.75
CA VAL A 282 5.95 -7.55 16.74
C VAL A 282 5.26 -7.97 15.43
N PHE A 283 4.43 -7.11 14.86
CA PHE A 283 3.78 -7.39 13.55
C PHE A 283 4.64 -6.98 12.35
N ALA A 284 5.39 -5.88 12.47
CA ALA A 284 6.25 -5.38 11.40
C ALA A 284 7.44 -6.32 11.12
N ILE A 285 8.05 -6.88 12.16
CA ILE A 285 9.23 -7.74 12.01
C ILE A 285 8.91 -9.00 11.18
N PRO A 286 7.87 -9.80 11.49
CA PRO A 286 7.50 -10.94 10.64
C PRO A 286 7.15 -10.53 9.22
N CYS A 287 6.43 -9.40 9.04
CA CYS A 287 6.09 -8.90 7.72
C CYS A 287 7.34 -8.54 6.89
N VAL A 288 8.26 -7.77 7.48
CA VAL A 288 9.53 -7.40 6.82
C VAL A 288 10.38 -8.64 6.53
N LEU A 289 10.43 -9.61 7.45
CA LEU A 289 11.16 -10.86 7.23
C LEU A 289 10.55 -11.73 6.13
N LEU A 290 9.21 -11.88 6.12
CA LEU A 290 8.51 -12.63 5.08
C LEU A 290 8.70 -11.97 3.72
N THR A 291 8.64 -10.65 3.66
CA THR A 291 8.83 -9.91 2.42
C THR A 291 10.29 -9.88 1.98
N ALA A 292 11.25 -9.78 2.91
CA ALA A 292 12.68 -9.93 2.58
C ALA A 292 12.96 -11.33 2.04
N ASN A 293 12.29 -12.35 2.57
CA ASN A 293 12.38 -13.72 2.05
C ASN A 293 11.68 -13.83 0.68
N SER A 294 10.56 -13.14 0.46
CA SER A 294 9.88 -13.08 -0.85
C SER A 294 10.68 -12.29 -1.88
N ILE A 295 11.41 -11.24 -1.49
CA ILE A 295 12.36 -10.55 -2.39
C ILE A 295 13.54 -11.47 -2.75
N GLY A 296 14.06 -12.24 -1.78
CA GLY A 296 15.08 -13.26 -2.05
C GLY A 296 14.55 -14.41 -2.93
N SER A 297 13.25 -14.71 -2.85
CA SER A 297 12.55 -15.66 -3.73
C SER A 297 12.19 -15.05 -5.08
N ALA A 298 11.95 -13.74 -5.15
CA ALA A 298 11.70 -12.99 -6.40
C ALA A 298 12.99 -12.74 -7.21
N GLU A 299 14.17 -12.71 -6.55
CA GLU A 299 15.45 -12.87 -7.26
C GLU A 299 15.62 -14.29 -7.83
N ALA A 300 14.92 -15.29 -7.28
CA ALA A 300 14.81 -16.65 -7.84
C ALA A 300 13.59 -16.79 -8.78
N GLY A 301 12.53 -15.95 -8.63
CA GLY A 301 11.34 -15.86 -9.47
C GLY A 301 11.47 -14.72 -10.47
N ILE A 302 12.28 -14.93 -11.50
CA ILE A 302 12.41 -14.04 -12.66
C ILE A 302 11.11 -14.06 -13.52
N GLU A 303 10.10 -14.78 -13.09
CA GLU A 303 8.86 -14.98 -13.84
C GLU A 303 8.11 -13.68 -14.13
N ASP A 304 7.98 -12.75 -13.19
CA ASP A 304 7.25 -11.49 -13.42
C ASP A 304 8.04 -10.45 -14.22
N GLY A 305 9.37 -10.54 -14.24
CA GLY A 305 10.22 -9.65 -15.04
C GLY A 305 10.16 -9.89 -16.55
N TYR A 306 9.60 -11.03 -16.97
CA TYR A 306 9.53 -11.43 -18.39
C TYR A 306 8.12 -11.41 -18.99
N GLY A 307 7.15 -10.77 -18.36
CA GLY A 307 5.79 -10.66 -18.91
C GLY A 307 5.11 -12.01 -19.15
N VAL A 308 5.33 -12.98 -18.25
CA VAL A 308 4.84 -14.38 -18.39
C VAL A 308 3.33 -14.42 -18.58
N SER A 309 2.57 -13.59 -17.84
CA SER A 309 1.11 -13.55 -17.95
C SER A 309 0.61 -13.05 -19.30
N GLU A 310 1.26 -12.02 -19.86
CA GLU A 310 0.92 -11.45 -21.18
C GLU A 310 1.30 -12.42 -22.29
N THR A 311 2.50 -12.97 -22.25
CA THR A 311 2.99 -14.00 -23.17
C THR A 311 2.12 -15.26 -23.12
N THR A 312 1.65 -15.68 -21.95
CA THR A 312 0.72 -16.82 -21.79
C THR A 312 -0.59 -16.59 -22.53
N ARG A 313 -1.19 -15.37 -22.44
CA ARG A 313 -2.42 -15.02 -23.16
C ARG A 313 -2.23 -15.04 -24.68
N GLU A 314 -1.11 -14.48 -25.13
CA GLU A 314 -0.77 -14.44 -26.56
C GLU A 314 -0.52 -15.85 -27.12
N LEU A 315 0.23 -16.68 -26.37
CA LEU A 315 0.47 -18.08 -26.75
C LEU A 315 -0.83 -18.90 -26.77
N ALA A 316 -1.71 -18.73 -25.78
CA ALA A 316 -3.00 -19.41 -25.74
C ALA A 316 -3.91 -19.05 -26.93
N ALA A 317 -3.76 -17.85 -27.51
CA ALA A 317 -4.52 -17.42 -28.68
C ALA A 317 -3.96 -17.96 -30.00
N VAL A 318 -2.66 -18.30 -30.07
CA VAL A 318 -1.94 -18.61 -31.31
C VAL A 318 -1.50 -20.08 -31.39
N VAL A 319 -1.22 -20.70 -30.24
CA VAL A 319 -0.70 -22.09 -30.19
C VAL A 319 -1.84 -23.07 -30.00
N PRO A 320 -2.08 -23.98 -30.96
CA PRO A 320 -3.11 -25.00 -30.82
C PRO A 320 -2.78 -25.98 -29.66
N GLY A 321 -3.77 -26.25 -28.79
CA GLY A 321 -3.57 -27.14 -27.66
C GLY A 321 -2.60 -26.62 -26.61
N PHE A 322 -2.46 -25.29 -26.49
CA PHE A 322 -1.64 -24.68 -25.44
C PHE A 322 -2.12 -25.07 -24.05
N ALA A 323 -1.21 -25.59 -23.22
CA ALA A 323 -1.51 -26.02 -21.86
C ALA A 323 -0.81 -25.15 -20.80
N HIS A 324 0.49 -24.85 -20.97
CA HIS A 324 1.25 -24.12 -19.95
C HIS A 324 2.46 -23.39 -20.56
N TYR A 325 2.83 -22.27 -19.97
CA TYR A 325 4.04 -21.52 -20.27
C TYR A 325 4.78 -21.14 -18.99
N ALA A 326 6.10 -21.37 -18.96
CA ALA A 326 6.96 -21.00 -17.86
C ALA A 326 8.30 -20.46 -18.41
N VAL A 327 8.93 -19.57 -17.64
CA VAL A 327 10.30 -19.11 -17.89
C VAL A 327 11.15 -19.48 -16.70
N ASP A 328 12.14 -20.32 -16.92
CA ASP A 328 13.07 -20.81 -15.90
C ASP A 328 14.46 -20.23 -16.15
N VAL A 329 15.25 -20.06 -15.07
CA VAL A 329 16.66 -19.72 -15.16
C VAL A 329 17.49 -20.91 -14.73
N GLU A 330 18.10 -21.57 -15.69
CA GLU A 330 19.00 -22.68 -15.43
C GLU A 330 20.41 -22.15 -15.14
N VAL A 331 20.95 -22.51 -13.97
CA VAL A 331 22.32 -22.18 -13.59
C VAL A 331 23.16 -23.44 -13.69
N SER A 332 24.00 -23.52 -14.71
CA SER A 332 24.95 -24.64 -14.87
C SER A 332 26.34 -24.23 -14.37
N ALA A 333 26.88 -25.01 -13.43
CA ALA A 333 28.27 -24.88 -12.96
C ALA A 333 29.14 -25.94 -13.63
N SER A 334 30.04 -25.54 -14.48
CA SER A 334 31.01 -26.43 -15.13
C SER A 334 32.27 -26.60 -14.29
N GLY A 335 32.36 -27.72 -13.53
CA GLY A 335 33.60 -28.20 -12.90
C GLY A 335 34.15 -27.33 -11.73
N GLN A 336 35.10 -27.90 -10.95
CA GLN A 336 35.77 -27.18 -9.85
C GLN A 336 36.49 -25.92 -10.36
N GLY A 337 35.89 -24.75 -10.11
CA GLY A 337 36.49 -23.44 -10.42
C GLY A 337 35.93 -22.74 -11.68
N GLY A 338 34.87 -23.26 -12.31
CA GLY A 338 34.23 -22.62 -13.48
C GLY A 338 33.24 -21.52 -13.10
N THR A 339 33.15 -20.49 -13.93
CA THR A 339 32.12 -19.46 -13.87
C THR A 339 30.76 -20.11 -14.06
N ALA A 340 29.81 -19.81 -13.16
CA ALA A 340 28.41 -20.23 -13.32
C ALA A 340 27.82 -19.54 -14.56
N THR A 341 27.35 -20.34 -15.53
CA THR A 341 26.65 -19.84 -16.71
C THR A 341 25.17 -19.86 -16.40
N ARG A 342 24.50 -18.74 -16.63
CA ARG A 342 23.07 -18.56 -16.39
C ARG A 342 22.39 -18.54 -17.77
N GLU A 343 21.46 -19.43 -17.97
CA GLU A 343 20.64 -19.50 -19.22
C GLU A 343 19.18 -19.30 -18.88
N VAL A 344 18.51 -18.42 -19.61
CA VAL A 344 17.07 -18.18 -19.50
C VAL A 344 16.36 -19.08 -20.50
N VAL A 345 15.57 -20.02 -19.98
CA VAL A 345 14.88 -21.05 -20.78
C VAL A 345 13.37 -20.84 -20.67
N ALA A 346 12.72 -20.63 -21.80
CA ALA A 346 11.26 -20.61 -21.87
C ALA A 346 10.72 -21.99 -22.23
N ARG A 347 9.76 -22.49 -21.45
CA ARG A 347 9.15 -23.80 -21.65
C ARG A 347 7.67 -23.63 -22.03
N VAL A 348 7.30 -24.13 -23.20
CA VAL A 348 5.92 -24.14 -23.71
C VAL A 348 5.41 -25.57 -23.69
N THR A 349 4.33 -25.85 -22.96
CA THR A 349 3.68 -27.14 -22.92
C THR A 349 2.41 -27.10 -23.75
N SER A 350 2.21 -28.10 -24.61
CA SER A 350 1.02 -28.26 -25.47
C SER A 350 0.48 -29.70 -25.39
N ASP A 351 -0.83 -29.88 -25.62
CA ASP A 351 -1.51 -31.18 -25.60
C ASP A 351 -1.15 -32.06 -26.81
N ALA A 352 -0.58 -31.46 -27.87
CA ALA A 352 -0.18 -32.15 -29.07
C ALA A 352 1.15 -31.60 -29.61
N GLU A 353 1.81 -32.38 -30.46
CA GLU A 353 3.04 -31.96 -31.12
C GLU A 353 2.77 -30.77 -32.06
N LEU A 354 3.48 -29.65 -31.85
CA LEU A 354 3.32 -28.42 -32.63
C LEU A 354 4.01 -28.55 -34.00
N ASP A 355 3.35 -28.05 -35.05
CA ASP A 355 3.93 -27.90 -36.37
C ASP A 355 5.08 -26.86 -36.37
N GLU A 356 6.00 -26.96 -37.34
CA GLU A 356 7.14 -26.03 -37.43
C GLU A 356 6.72 -24.55 -37.54
N ARG A 357 5.58 -24.25 -38.11
CA ARG A 357 5.02 -22.90 -38.20
C ARG A 357 4.56 -22.39 -36.84
N ASP A 358 3.90 -23.23 -36.07
CA ASP A 358 3.38 -22.86 -34.76
C ASP A 358 4.53 -22.68 -33.75
N ARG A 359 5.54 -23.56 -33.82
CA ARG A 359 6.78 -23.40 -33.05
C ARG A 359 7.51 -22.11 -33.37
N ALA A 360 7.67 -21.77 -34.64
CA ALA A 360 8.34 -20.52 -35.09
C ALA A 360 7.56 -19.27 -34.66
N THR A 361 6.22 -19.36 -34.65
CA THR A 361 5.36 -18.25 -34.25
C THR A 361 5.42 -18.05 -32.74
N ALA A 362 5.35 -19.13 -31.96
CA ALA A 362 5.47 -19.12 -30.50
C ALA A 362 6.85 -18.58 -30.08
N GLU A 363 7.94 -19.08 -30.70
CA GLU A 363 9.29 -18.62 -30.38
C GLU A 363 9.46 -17.11 -30.68
N ARG A 364 8.87 -16.63 -31.75
CA ARG A 364 8.94 -15.20 -32.14
C ARG A 364 8.19 -14.30 -31.15
N LEU A 365 7.02 -14.74 -30.67
CA LEU A 365 6.26 -14.06 -29.63
C LEU A 365 7.03 -14.01 -28.29
N ILE A 366 7.58 -15.15 -27.88
CA ILE A 366 8.33 -15.24 -26.63
C ILE A 366 9.57 -14.33 -26.70
N ARG A 367 10.32 -14.32 -27.81
CA ARG A 367 11.50 -13.44 -27.97
C ARG A 367 11.17 -11.96 -28.01
N LEU A 368 9.95 -11.56 -28.38
CA LEU A 368 9.50 -10.17 -28.31
C LEU A 368 9.28 -9.72 -26.87
N ASN A 369 8.73 -10.61 -26.05
CA ASN A 369 8.37 -10.29 -24.67
C ASN A 369 9.51 -10.59 -23.68
N VAL A 370 10.43 -11.50 -24.03
CA VAL A 370 11.59 -11.91 -23.22
C VAL A 370 12.90 -11.64 -23.99
N PRO A 371 13.42 -10.38 -23.95
CA PRO A 371 14.61 -10.01 -24.72
C PRO A 371 15.89 -10.77 -24.32
N ALA A 372 15.96 -11.29 -23.09
CA ALA A 372 17.11 -12.01 -22.55
C ALA A 372 16.99 -13.53 -22.69
N LEU A 373 16.14 -14.02 -23.57
CA LEU A 373 15.89 -15.44 -23.77
C LEU A 373 17.04 -16.13 -24.50
N ASP A 374 17.59 -17.16 -23.91
CA ASP A 374 18.65 -18.00 -24.50
C ASP A 374 18.03 -19.14 -25.32
N ARG A 375 17.03 -19.86 -24.76
CA ARG A 375 16.48 -21.08 -25.35
C ARG A 375 14.97 -21.22 -25.13
N VAL A 376 14.26 -21.78 -26.11
CA VAL A 376 12.85 -22.19 -26.00
C VAL A 376 12.75 -23.71 -26.08
N GLU A 377 12.07 -24.31 -25.13
CA GLU A 377 11.75 -25.73 -25.11
C GLU A 377 10.25 -25.96 -25.31
N PHE A 378 9.92 -26.85 -26.25
CA PHE A 378 8.55 -27.28 -26.48
C PHE A 378 8.37 -28.69 -25.91
N VAL A 379 7.42 -28.83 -25.00
CA VAL A 379 7.11 -30.08 -24.29
C VAL A 379 5.67 -30.48 -24.62
N VAL A 380 5.48 -31.74 -25.00
CA VAL A 380 4.13 -32.29 -25.17
C VAL A 380 3.67 -32.85 -23.83
N SER A 381 2.48 -32.42 -23.39
CA SER A 381 1.86 -32.94 -22.16
C SER A 381 1.60 -34.46 -22.33
N PRO A 382 1.95 -35.28 -21.33
CA PRO A 382 1.74 -36.71 -21.40
C PRO A 382 0.26 -37.12 -21.35
#